data_2376a1548e6e33c6a1667c33af128348
#
_entry.id   2376a1548e6e33c6a1667c33af128348
#
_cell.length_a   1.000
_cell.length_b   1.000
_cell.length_c   1.000
_cell.angle_alpha   90.00
_cell.angle_beta   90.00
_cell.angle_gamma   90.00
#
_symmetry.space_group_name_H-M   'P 1'
#
loop_
_entity.id
_entity.type
_entity.pdbx_description
1 polymer ?
#
loop_
_entity_poly.entity_id
_entity_poly.type
_entity_poly.pdbx_seq_one_letter_code
_entity_poly.pdbx_strand_id
1 'polypeptide(L)'
;MMVVLLGATTLVLVAVAPWVLSAAAGGKNLKSPQKVEVDIIDDNFILRWNRSDESVGNVTFSFDYQKTGMDNWIKLSGCQNITSTKCNFSSLKLNVYEEIKLRIRAEKENTSSWYEVDSFTPFRKAQIGPPEVHLEAEDKAIVIHISPGTKDSVMWALDGLSFTYSLVIWKNSSGVEERIENIYSRHKIYKLSPETTYCLKVKAALLTSWKIGVYSPVHCIKTTVENELPPPENIEVSVQNQNYVLKWDYTYANMTFQVQWLHAFLKRNPGNHLYKWKQIPDCENVKTTQCVFPQNVFQKGIYLLRVQASDGNNTSFWSEEIKFDTEIQAFLLPPVFNIRSLSDSFHIYIGAPKQSGNTPVIQDYPLIYEIIFWENTSNAERKKKKK
;
A
#
# COMPACT_ATOMS: atom_id res chain seq x y z
N MET A 1 -35.26 -41.58 -116.02
CA MET A 1 -35.93 -40.49 -115.28
C MET A 1 -35.09 -40.26 -114.00
N MET A 2 -34.33 -39.24 -114.01
CA MET A 2 -33.25 -39.00 -113.04
C MET A 2 -33.70 -37.73 -112.21
N VAL A 3 -33.86 -37.87 -110.90
CA VAL A 3 -34.17 -36.75 -110.05
C VAL A 3 -32.90 -36.40 -109.31
N VAL A 4 -32.41 -35.19 -109.49
CA VAL A 4 -31.29 -34.60 -108.79
C VAL A 4 -31.80 -33.92 -107.50
N LEU A 5 -31.30 -34.38 -106.40
CA LEU A 5 -31.53 -33.71 -105.11
C LEU A 5 -30.30 -32.80 -104.78
N LEU A 6 -30.61 -31.48 -104.73
CA LEU A 6 -29.65 -30.50 -104.30
C LEU A 6 -29.62 -30.51 -102.71
N GLY A 7 -28.53 -30.85 -102.16
CA GLY A 7 -28.28 -30.73 -100.72
C GLY A 7 -27.76 -29.36 -100.35
N ALA A 8 -28.56 -28.64 -99.47
CA ALA A 8 -28.15 -27.38 -98.90
C ALA A 8 -27.29 -27.66 -97.71
N THR A 9 -25.99 -27.26 -97.75
CA THR A 9 -25.07 -27.26 -96.59
C THR A 9 -25.31 -26.03 -95.78
N THR A 10 -25.88 -26.21 -94.61
CA THR A 10 -25.99 -25.14 -93.59
C THR A 10 -24.63 -25.09 -92.82
N LEU A 11 -23.92 -24.01 -92.99
CA LEU A 11 -22.77 -23.65 -92.18
C LEU A 11 -23.25 -23.17 -90.78
N VAL A 12 -23.03 -23.99 -89.76
CA VAL A 12 -23.23 -23.58 -88.36
C VAL A 12 -21.98 -22.90 -87.88
N LEU A 13 -21.96 -21.58 -87.76
CA LEU A 13 -20.98 -20.77 -87.10
C LEU A 13 -21.14 -20.95 -85.59
N VAL A 14 -20.32 -21.80 -84.97
CA VAL A 14 -20.21 -21.85 -83.51
C VAL A 14 -19.41 -20.63 -83.05
N ALA A 15 -20.06 -19.61 -82.53
CA ALA A 15 -19.42 -18.52 -81.83
C ALA A 15 -18.87 -19.03 -80.48
N VAL A 16 -17.55 -19.28 -80.42
CA VAL A 16 -16.86 -19.57 -79.16
C VAL A 16 -16.74 -18.22 -78.43
N ALA A 17 -17.66 -17.93 -77.50
CA ALA A 17 -17.49 -16.81 -76.54
C ALA A 17 -16.26 -17.12 -75.66
N PRO A 18 -15.28 -16.21 -75.51
CA PRO A 18 -14.24 -16.39 -74.53
C PRO A 18 -14.88 -16.29 -73.16
N TRP A 19 -14.92 -17.41 -72.45
CA TRP A 19 -15.17 -17.40 -71.02
C TRP A 19 -13.99 -16.64 -70.38
N VAL A 20 -14.18 -15.35 -70.13
CA VAL A 20 -13.36 -14.59 -69.20
C VAL A 20 -13.60 -15.23 -67.84
N LEU A 21 -12.72 -16.16 -67.44
CA LEU A 21 -12.58 -16.50 -66.04
C LEU A 21 -12.19 -15.21 -65.32
N SER A 22 -13.20 -14.52 -64.82
CA SER A 22 -12.97 -13.56 -63.74
C SER A 22 -12.43 -14.38 -62.59
N ALA A 23 -11.10 -14.42 -62.50
CA ALA A 23 -10.43 -14.81 -61.27
C ALA A 23 -10.88 -13.82 -60.22
N ALA A 24 -11.96 -14.17 -59.52
CA ALA A 24 -12.25 -13.56 -58.26
C ALA A 24 -11.00 -13.78 -57.43
N ALA A 25 -10.15 -12.75 -57.38
CA ALA A 25 -9.10 -12.69 -56.41
C ALA A 25 -9.74 -12.85 -55.05
N GLY A 26 -9.79 -14.08 -54.58
CA GLY A 26 -10.21 -14.39 -53.21
C GLY A 26 -9.28 -13.70 -52.27
N GLY A 27 -9.46 -12.41 -52.10
CA GLY A 27 -8.79 -11.66 -51.07
C GLY A 27 -9.08 -12.35 -49.74
N LYS A 28 -8.08 -13.00 -49.17
CA LYS A 28 -8.20 -13.58 -47.84
C LYS A 28 -8.77 -12.49 -46.93
N ASN A 29 -9.98 -12.68 -46.42
CA ASN A 29 -10.57 -11.76 -45.49
C ASN A 29 -9.63 -11.60 -44.31
N LEU A 30 -9.22 -10.37 -44.05
CA LEU A 30 -8.32 -10.05 -42.95
C LEU A 30 -9.04 -10.42 -41.62
N LYS A 31 -8.39 -11.26 -40.82
CA LYS A 31 -8.96 -11.67 -39.53
C LYS A 31 -8.81 -10.58 -38.51
N SER A 32 -9.81 -10.44 -37.63
CA SER A 32 -9.73 -9.54 -36.49
C SER A 32 -8.63 -9.93 -35.52
N PRO A 33 -7.98 -8.94 -34.87
CA PRO A 33 -7.04 -9.21 -33.77
C PRO A 33 -7.70 -10.03 -32.67
N GLN A 34 -6.88 -10.78 -31.93
CA GLN A 34 -7.36 -11.67 -30.87
C GLN A 34 -6.59 -11.39 -29.57
N LYS A 35 -7.15 -11.85 -28.45
CA LYS A 35 -6.54 -11.71 -27.11
C LYS A 35 -6.15 -10.26 -26.82
N VAL A 36 -7.12 -9.37 -26.95
CA VAL A 36 -6.91 -7.95 -26.62
C VAL A 36 -6.96 -7.79 -25.12
N GLU A 37 -5.85 -7.33 -24.54
CA GLU A 37 -5.70 -7.09 -23.13
C GLU A 37 -5.50 -5.60 -22.86
N VAL A 38 -6.13 -5.11 -21.81
CA VAL A 38 -5.97 -3.74 -21.32
C VAL A 38 -5.23 -3.81 -19.99
N ASP A 39 -4.01 -3.30 -19.97
CA ASP A 39 -3.19 -3.16 -18.76
C ASP A 39 -3.25 -1.72 -18.29
N ILE A 40 -3.60 -1.53 -17.04
CA ILE A 40 -3.64 -0.21 -16.41
C ILE A 40 -2.80 -0.26 -15.14
N ILE A 41 -1.70 0.45 -15.14
CA ILE A 41 -0.83 0.62 -13.98
C ILE A 41 -0.74 2.11 -13.68
N ASP A 42 -1.29 2.56 -12.56
CA ASP A 42 -1.50 3.97 -12.26
C ASP A 42 -2.25 4.65 -13.41
N ASP A 43 -1.72 5.76 -13.93
CA ASP A 43 -2.29 6.47 -15.09
C ASP A 43 -1.74 5.98 -16.44
N ASN A 44 -1.05 4.85 -16.44
CA ASN A 44 -0.46 4.30 -17.65
C ASN A 44 -1.38 3.25 -18.26
N PHE A 45 -2.01 3.60 -19.37
CA PHE A 45 -2.99 2.77 -20.08
C PHE A 45 -2.35 2.14 -21.31
N ILE A 46 -2.28 0.82 -21.33
CA ILE A 46 -1.62 0.06 -22.41
C ILE A 46 -2.58 -0.99 -22.95
N LEU A 47 -2.75 -0.99 -24.26
CA LEU A 47 -3.40 -2.06 -25.01
C LEU A 47 -2.36 -3.01 -25.57
N ARG A 48 -2.62 -4.31 -25.49
CA ARG A 48 -1.82 -5.38 -26.09
C ARG A 48 -2.75 -6.35 -26.81
N TRP A 49 -2.32 -6.89 -27.95
CA TRP A 49 -3.09 -7.88 -28.68
C TRP A 49 -2.19 -8.79 -29.51
N ASN A 50 -2.74 -9.91 -29.92
CA ASN A 50 -2.07 -10.84 -30.82
C ASN A 50 -2.55 -10.63 -32.26
N ARG A 51 -1.63 -10.78 -33.23
CA ARG A 51 -1.98 -10.86 -34.63
C ARG A 51 -2.68 -12.20 -34.89
N SER A 52 -3.74 -12.19 -35.64
CA SER A 52 -4.50 -13.41 -35.97
C SER A 52 -3.94 -14.19 -37.18
N ASP A 53 -3.07 -13.58 -37.97
CA ASP A 53 -2.48 -14.17 -39.14
C ASP A 53 -0.94 -14.07 -39.13
N GLU A 54 -0.30 -15.18 -39.52
CA GLU A 54 1.14 -15.26 -39.77
C GLU A 54 1.54 -14.52 -41.07
N SER A 55 0.59 -13.86 -41.74
CA SER A 55 0.84 -13.17 -43.00
C SER A 55 1.82 -12.01 -42.79
N VAL A 56 3.03 -12.24 -43.18
CA VAL A 56 4.08 -11.22 -43.35
C VAL A 56 3.56 -10.14 -44.29
N GLY A 57 3.27 -8.96 -43.78
CA GLY A 57 2.83 -7.83 -44.58
C GLY A 57 2.41 -6.66 -43.70
N ASN A 58 2.37 -5.46 -44.25
CA ASN A 58 2.05 -4.17 -43.63
C ASN A 58 0.59 -4.11 -43.13
N VAL A 59 0.25 -4.90 -42.09
CA VAL A 59 -1.05 -4.80 -41.42
C VAL A 59 -0.94 -3.74 -40.34
N THR A 60 -1.87 -2.79 -40.34
CA THR A 60 -2.02 -1.77 -39.31
C THR A 60 -3.27 -2.05 -38.47
N PHE A 61 -3.32 -1.46 -37.28
CA PHE A 61 -4.41 -1.62 -36.35
C PHE A 61 -4.95 -0.28 -35.93
N SER A 62 -6.28 -0.17 -35.81
CA SER A 62 -6.96 1.04 -35.36
C SER A 62 -7.95 0.72 -34.24
N PHE A 63 -7.96 1.57 -33.23
CA PHE A 63 -8.84 1.46 -32.06
C PHE A 63 -9.84 2.60 -32.01
N ASP A 64 -11.06 2.26 -31.61
CA ASP A 64 -12.07 3.23 -31.20
C ASP A 64 -12.48 2.94 -29.76
N TYR A 65 -12.99 3.97 -29.09
CA TYR A 65 -13.58 3.85 -27.76
C TYR A 65 -14.97 4.46 -27.71
N GLN A 66 -15.78 3.99 -26.75
CA GLN A 66 -17.12 4.49 -26.47
C GLN A 66 -17.25 4.67 -24.96
N LYS A 67 -17.79 5.81 -24.54
CA LYS A 67 -18.17 6.06 -23.13
C LYS A 67 -19.59 5.61 -22.88
N THR A 68 -19.89 5.21 -21.66
CA THR A 68 -21.26 4.87 -21.25
C THR A 68 -22.21 6.04 -21.51
N GLY A 69 -23.36 5.75 -22.11
CA GLY A 69 -24.38 6.75 -22.46
C GLY A 69 -24.12 7.50 -23.77
N MET A 70 -23.06 7.16 -24.51
CA MET A 70 -22.82 7.67 -25.87
C MET A 70 -23.04 6.56 -26.89
N ASP A 71 -23.79 6.86 -27.95
CA ASP A 71 -24.02 5.89 -29.03
C ASP A 71 -22.88 5.88 -30.06
N ASN A 72 -22.06 6.92 -30.09
CA ASN A 72 -21.01 7.11 -31.09
C ASN A 72 -19.67 6.55 -30.64
N TRP A 73 -18.99 5.85 -31.55
CA TRP A 73 -17.61 5.43 -31.39
C TRP A 73 -16.66 6.58 -31.75
N ILE A 74 -15.67 6.81 -30.93
CA ILE A 74 -14.66 7.87 -31.06
C ILE A 74 -13.30 7.21 -31.33
N LYS A 75 -12.56 7.73 -32.32
CA LYS A 75 -11.21 7.25 -32.62
C LYS A 75 -10.28 7.45 -31.43
N LEU A 76 -9.60 6.39 -31.02
CA LEU A 76 -8.61 6.47 -29.96
C LEU A 76 -7.34 7.14 -30.49
N SER A 77 -7.12 8.39 -30.08
CA SER A 77 -5.96 9.18 -30.52
C SER A 77 -4.66 8.47 -30.14
N GLY A 78 -3.69 8.43 -31.03
CA GLY A 78 -2.42 7.73 -30.83
C GLY A 78 -2.45 6.22 -31.09
N CYS A 79 -3.66 5.61 -31.27
CA CYS A 79 -3.82 4.19 -31.58
C CYS A 79 -4.55 3.99 -32.94
N GLN A 80 -4.19 4.78 -33.94
CA GLN A 80 -4.73 4.68 -35.29
C GLN A 80 -3.62 4.30 -36.26
N ASN A 81 -3.87 3.37 -37.16
CA ASN A 81 -2.94 2.93 -38.23
C ASN A 81 -1.56 2.48 -37.72
N ILE A 82 -1.52 1.84 -36.54
CA ILE A 82 -0.27 1.40 -35.91
C ILE A 82 0.11 -0.02 -36.34
N THR A 83 1.39 -0.26 -36.57
CA THR A 83 1.93 -1.58 -36.97
C THR A 83 2.34 -2.44 -35.77
N SER A 84 2.52 -1.81 -34.60
CA SER A 84 2.83 -2.46 -33.34
C SER A 84 1.62 -3.24 -32.82
N THR A 85 1.85 -4.29 -32.03
CA THR A 85 0.82 -5.02 -31.26
C THR A 85 0.64 -4.47 -29.85
N LYS A 86 1.09 -3.24 -29.63
CA LYS A 86 0.98 -2.50 -28.37
C LYS A 86 0.67 -1.04 -28.66
N CYS A 87 -0.27 -0.45 -27.92
CA CYS A 87 -0.57 0.96 -27.96
C CYS A 87 -0.68 1.55 -26.57
N ASN A 88 -0.07 2.72 -26.35
CA ASN A 88 -0.24 3.52 -25.14
C ASN A 88 -1.25 4.65 -25.42
N PHE A 89 -2.31 4.70 -24.60
CA PHE A 89 -3.35 5.74 -24.72
C PHE A 89 -3.53 6.57 -23.44
N SER A 90 -2.50 6.64 -22.62
CA SER A 90 -2.48 7.40 -21.35
C SER A 90 -2.73 8.89 -21.56
N SER A 91 -2.44 9.43 -22.74
CA SER A 91 -2.70 10.84 -23.09
C SER A 91 -4.19 11.17 -23.22
N LEU A 92 -5.05 10.16 -23.36
CA LEU A 92 -6.48 10.34 -23.37
C LEU A 92 -6.97 10.58 -21.94
N LYS A 93 -7.35 11.83 -21.62
CA LYS A 93 -7.90 12.20 -20.32
C LYS A 93 -9.29 11.56 -20.11
N LEU A 94 -9.31 10.30 -19.72
CA LEU A 94 -10.53 9.56 -19.39
C LEU A 94 -10.97 9.89 -17.96
N ASN A 95 -12.29 9.90 -17.76
CA ASN A 95 -12.81 9.79 -16.40
C ASN A 95 -12.58 8.34 -15.92
N VAL A 96 -11.72 8.16 -14.91
CA VAL A 96 -11.31 6.84 -14.45
C VAL A 96 -12.43 6.03 -13.78
N TYR A 97 -13.54 6.69 -13.42
CA TYR A 97 -14.71 6.09 -12.79
C TYR A 97 -15.83 5.74 -13.76
N GLU A 98 -15.74 6.19 -15.00
CA GLU A 98 -16.72 5.87 -16.05
C GLU A 98 -16.38 4.55 -16.73
N GLU A 99 -17.40 3.79 -17.06
CA GLU A 99 -17.25 2.58 -17.85
C GLU A 99 -16.96 2.94 -19.32
N ILE A 100 -15.99 2.28 -19.92
CA ILE A 100 -15.64 2.44 -21.32
C ILE A 100 -15.66 1.10 -22.05
N LYS A 101 -15.96 1.17 -23.36
CA LYS A 101 -15.80 0.07 -24.31
C LYS A 101 -14.72 0.40 -25.30
N LEU A 102 -14.02 -0.62 -25.75
CA LEU A 102 -12.99 -0.51 -26.80
C LEU A 102 -13.31 -1.47 -27.92
N ARG A 103 -12.91 -1.12 -29.13
CA ARG A 103 -12.92 -2.03 -30.28
C ARG A 103 -11.68 -1.84 -31.13
N ILE A 104 -11.24 -2.90 -31.74
CA ILE A 104 -10.05 -2.93 -32.61
C ILE A 104 -10.38 -3.56 -33.94
N ARG A 105 -9.76 -3.10 -35.00
CA ARG A 105 -9.73 -3.78 -36.29
C ARG A 105 -8.33 -3.75 -36.88
N ALA A 106 -8.08 -4.74 -37.74
CA ALA A 106 -6.90 -4.79 -38.60
C ALA A 106 -7.21 -4.16 -39.96
N GLU A 107 -6.25 -3.47 -40.53
CA GLU A 107 -6.35 -2.73 -41.79
C GLU A 107 -5.13 -3.03 -42.68
N LYS A 108 -5.40 -3.30 -43.96
CA LYS A 108 -4.43 -3.46 -45.02
C LYS A 108 -5.03 -2.88 -46.32
N GLU A 109 -5.14 -3.62 -47.38
CA GLU A 109 -5.95 -3.29 -48.56
C GLU A 109 -7.45 -3.40 -48.26
N ASN A 110 -7.81 -4.34 -47.36
CA ASN A 110 -9.15 -4.56 -46.83
C ASN A 110 -9.12 -4.36 -45.30
N THR A 111 -10.28 -4.15 -44.71
CA THR A 111 -10.43 -4.04 -43.25
C THR A 111 -11.07 -5.31 -42.68
N SER A 112 -10.61 -5.74 -41.50
CA SER A 112 -11.28 -6.81 -40.75
C SER A 112 -12.60 -6.32 -40.13
N SER A 113 -13.40 -7.25 -39.64
CA SER A 113 -14.49 -6.92 -38.74
C SER A 113 -13.92 -6.31 -37.44
N TRP A 114 -14.75 -5.53 -36.73
CA TRP A 114 -14.39 -5.04 -35.42
C TRP A 114 -14.38 -6.18 -34.39
N TYR A 115 -13.36 -6.19 -33.54
CA TYR A 115 -13.33 -7.00 -32.32
C TYR A 115 -13.62 -6.08 -31.16
N GLU A 116 -14.68 -6.34 -30.42
CA GLU A 116 -15.07 -5.56 -29.25
C GLU A 116 -14.45 -6.17 -27.99
N VAL A 117 -13.88 -5.32 -27.15
CA VAL A 117 -13.35 -5.67 -25.82
C VAL A 117 -14.48 -5.46 -24.82
N ASP A 118 -14.57 -6.37 -23.84
CA ASP A 118 -15.55 -6.23 -22.77
C ASP A 118 -15.43 -4.87 -22.09
N SER A 119 -16.57 -4.29 -21.73
CA SER A 119 -16.60 -3.00 -21.05
C SER A 119 -15.89 -3.07 -19.70
N PHE A 120 -15.21 -2.02 -19.34
CA PHE A 120 -14.50 -1.93 -18.06
C PHE A 120 -14.45 -0.50 -17.51
N THR A 121 -14.37 -0.40 -16.18
CA THR A 121 -14.11 0.85 -15.49
C THR A 121 -12.61 0.94 -15.21
N PRO A 122 -11.89 1.97 -15.71
CA PRO A 122 -10.43 2.10 -15.52
C PRO A 122 -10.00 1.94 -14.07
N PHE A 123 -10.63 2.65 -13.13
CA PHE A 123 -10.33 2.54 -11.71
C PHE A 123 -10.44 1.10 -11.17
N ARG A 124 -11.48 0.36 -11.57
CA ARG A 124 -11.64 -1.03 -11.13
C ARG A 124 -10.58 -1.96 -11.69
N LYS A 125 -10.13 -1.71 -12.92
CA LYS A 125 -9.13 -2.53 -13.61
C LYS A 125 -7.70 -2.16 -13.23
N ALA A 126 -7.45 -0.91 -12.85
CA ALA A 126 -6.12 -0.40 -12.55
C ALA A 126 -5.44 -1.13 -11.38
N GLN A 127 -4.14 -1.32 -11.51
CA GLN A 127 -3.23 -1.74 -10.44
C GLN A 127 -2.41 -0.55 -9.97
N ILE A 128 -2.06 -0.54 -8.68
CA ILE A 128 -1.14 0.44 -8.14
C ILE A 128 0.26 0.11 -8.61
N GLY A 129 0.98 1.10 -9.15
CA GLY A 129 2.34 0.93 -9.63
C GLY A 129 3.35 0.62 -8.51
N PRO A 130 4.57 0.25 -8.90
CA PRO A 130 5.63 -0.03 -7.95
C PRO A 130 6.00 1.24 -7.18
N PRO A 131 6.10 1.18 -5.84
CA PRO A 131 6.58 2.31 -5.05
C PRO A 131 8.08 2.55 -5.29
N GLU A 132 8.52 3.79 -5.09
CA GLU A 132 9.92 4.13 -4.99
C GLU A 132 10.42 3.80 -3.59
N VAL A 133 11.59 3.18 -3.50
CA VAL A 133 12.18 2.71 -2.24
C VAL A 133 13.60 3.25 -2.12
N HIS A 134 13.87 3.90 -0.99
CA HIS A 134 15.20 4.32 -0.60
C HIS A 134 15.58 3.66 0.72
N LEU A 135 16.80 3.14 0.82
CA LEU A 135 17.30 2.40 1.98
C LEU A 135 18.47 3.13 2.62
N GLU A 136 18.45 3.20 3.94
CA GLU A 136 19.56 3.69 4.76
C GLU A 136 19.96 2.58 5.75
N ALA A 137 21.26 2.28 5.83
CA ALA A 137 21.78 1.33 6.81
C ALA A 137 22.11 2.05 8.11
N GLU A 138 21.64 1.48 9.19
CA GLU A 138 22.06 1.83 10.55
C GLU A 138 22.61 0.57 11.23
N ASP A 139 23.13 0.72 12.46
CA ASP A 139 23.59 -0.44 13.22
C ASP A 139 22.46 -1.43 13.48
N LYS A 140 22.67 -2.69 13.09
CA LYS A 140 21.69 -3.78 13.22
C LYS A 140 20.27 -3.41 12.76
N ALA A 141 20.16 -2.38 11.89
CA ALA A 141 18.87 -1.89 11.40
C ALA A 141 18.93 -1.37 9.97
N ILE A 142 17.80 -1.37 9.31
CA ILE A 142 17.59 -0.75 7.99
C ILE A 142 16.40 0.20 8.11
N VAL A 143 16.60 1.45 7.71
CA VAL A 143 15.54 2.44 7.54
C VAL A 143 15.10 2.42 6.10
N ILE A 144 13.80 2.27 5.88
CA ILE A 144 13.17 2.18 4.57
C ILE A 144 12.29 3.41 4.40
N HIS A 145 12.58 4.20 3.36
CA HIS A 145 11.74 5.31 2.92
C HIS A 145 10.98 4.86 1.68
N ILE A 146 9.67 4.96 1.71
CA ILE A 146 8.78 4.52 0.65
C ILE A 146 7.93 5.70 0.20
N SER A 147 7.93 5.97 -1.10
CA SER A 147 7.04 6.94 -1.71
C SER A 147 6.23 6.31 -2.85
N PRO A 148 5.03 6.81 -3.15
CA PRO A 148 4.32 6.38 -4.34
C PRO A 148 5.17 6.65 -5.58
N GLY A 149 5.23 5.72 -6.53
CA GLY A 149 5.99 5.88 -7.77
C GLY A 149 5.45 7.00 -8.67
N THR A 150 4.16 7.33 -8.50
CA THR A 150 3.48 8.43 -9.20
C THR A 150 2.86 9.38 -8.18
N LYS A 151 3.50 10.54 -7.98
CA LYS A 151 3.03 11.56 -7.00
C LYS A 151 1.75 12.28 -7.45
N ASP A 152 1.53 12.38 -8.77
CA ASP A 152 0.45 13.17 -9.38
C ASP A 152 -0.55 12.30 -10.15
N SER A 153 -0.73 11.05 -9.73
CA SER A 153 -1.66 10.14 -10.39
C SER A 153 -3.12 10.58 -10.20
N VAL A 154 -3.82 10.80 -11.30
CA VAL A 154 -5.27 11.09 -11.29
C VAL A 154 -6.06 9.87 -10.81
N MET A 155 -5.56 8.66 -11.09
CA MET A 155 -6.18 7.40 -10.69
C MET A 155 -6.34 7.30 -9.17
N TRP A 156 -5.37 7.81 -8.41
CA TRP A 156 -5.30 7.69 -6.95
C TRP A 156 -5.47 9.03 -6.21
N ALA A 157 -5.86 10.08 -6.93
CA ALA A 157 -6.03 11.44 -6.38
C ALA A 157 -7.27 11.64 -5.50
N LEU A 158 -7.85 10.58 -4.94
CA LEU A 158 -8.98 10.70 -4.02
C LEU A 158 -8.50 11.29 -2.70
N ASP A 159 -9.15 12.37 -2.28
CA ASP A 159 -8.91 13.03 -1.00
C ASP A 159 -8.98 12.03 0.16
N GLY A 160 -7.92 11.96 0.96
CA GLY A 160 -7.85 11.12 2.15
C GLY A 160 -7.42 9.67 1.91
N LEU A 161 -7.08 9.25 0.71
CA LEU A 161 -6.49 7.93 0.47
C LEU A 161 -5.01 7.92 0.91
N SER A 162 -4.71 7.14 1.93
CA SER A 162 -3.34 6.85 2.32
C SER A 162 -2.97 5.44 1.92
N PHE A 163 -1.85 5.29 1.23
CA PHE A 163 -1.28 3.99 0.95
C PHE A 163 -0.74 3.35 2.23
N THR A 164 -1.00 2.06 2.38
CA THR A 164 -0.22 1.19 3.25
C THR A 164 0.73 0.37 2.40
N TYR A 165 1.80 -0.12 3.00
CA TYR A 165 2.79 -0.90 2.26
C TYR A 165 3.00 -2.25 2.92
N SER A 166 3.37 -3.23 2.10
CA SER A 166 3.88 -4.50 2.58
C SER A 166 5.23 -4.78 1.92
N LEU A 167 6.15 -5.33 2.67
CA LEU A 167 7.47 -5.68 2.18
C LEU A 167 7.79 -7.15 2.38
N VAL A 168 8.65 -7.65 1.55
CA VAL A 168 9.31 -8.95 1.72
C VAL A 168 10.80 -8.68 1.83
N ILE A 169 11.43 -9.14 2.89
CA ILE A 169 12.86 -9.00 3.14
C ILE A 169 13.51 -10.37 3.32
N TRP A 170 14.76 -10.52 2.88
CA TRP A 170 15.56 -11.73 3.06
C TRP A 170 17.05 -11.41 3.18
N LYS A 171 17.79 -12.29 3.83
CA LYS A 171 19.26 -12.25 3.77
C LYS A 171 19.70 -12.77 2.40
N ASN A 172 20.60 -12.05 1.73
CA ASN A 172 21.11 -12.47 0.41
C ASN A 172 21.78 -13.86 0.45
N SER A 173 22.32 -14.26 1.60
CA SER A 173 22.99 -15.56 1.78
C SER A 173 22.05 -16.74 2.00
N SER A 174 20.87 -16.53 2.61
CA SER A 174 19.96 -17.61 2.98
C SER A 174 18.73 -17.74 2.09
N GLY A 175 18.32 -16.65 1.45
CA GLY A 175 17.12 -16.60 0.63
C GLY A 175 15.78 -16.81 1.36
N VAL A 176 15.81 -16.94 2.69
CA VAL A 176 14.57 -17.08 3.48
C VAL A 176 13.85 -15.74 3.53
N GLU A 177 12.66 -15.71 2.97
CA GLU A 177 11.81 -14.52 2.88
C GLU A 177 10.99 -14.34 4.17
N GLU A 178 11.03 -13.13 4.74
CA GLU A 178 10.14 -12.67 5.80
C GLU A 178 9.21 -11.60 5.24
N ARG A 179 7.92 -11.66 5.58
CA ARG A 179 6.92 -10.70 5.14
C ARG A 179 6.47 -9.81 6.28
N ILE A 180 6.49 -8.49 6.04
CA ILE A 180 6.01 -7.48 6.99
C ILE A 180 4.88 -6.70 6.33
N GLU A 181 3.71 -6.68 6.96
CA GLU A 181 2.49 -6.08 6.45
C GLU A 181 2.17 -4.75 7.18
N ASN A 182 1.37 -3.91 6.52
CA ASN A 182 0.83 -2.67 7.11
C ASN A 182 1.88 -1.69 7.62
N ILE A 183 2.97 -1.54 6.88
CA ILE A 183 3.98 -0.53 7.17
C ILE A 183 3.63 0.81 6.52
N TYR A 184 4.23 1.88 7.02
CA TYR A 184 4.03 3.24 6.52
C TYR A 184 5.20 3.68 5.62
N SER A 185 5.10 4.88 5.07
CA SER A 185 6.09 5.49 4.16
C SER A 185 7.52 5.55 4.73
N ARG A 186 7.68 5.49 6.05
CA ARG A 186 8.96 5.29 6.72
C ARG A 186 8.84 4.13 7.68
N HIS A 187 9.69 3.13 7.53
CA HIS A 187 9.72 1.96 8.39
C HIS A 187 11.16 1.61 8.73
N LYS A 188 11.39 1.15 9.96
CA LYS A 188 12.71 0.71 10.42
C LYS A 188 12.62 -0.74 10.87
N ILE A 189 13.50 -1.57 10.33
CA ILE A 189 13.65 -2.98 10.73
C ILE A 189 14.85 -3.08 11.66
N TYR A 190 14.63 -3.63 12.82
CA TYR A 190 15.61 -3.75 13.89
C TYR A 190 16.16 -5.18 14.01
N LYS A 191 17.17 -5.35 14.87
CA LYS A 191 17.75 -6.67 15.25
C LYS A 191 18.29 -7.46 14.07
N LEU A 192 18.78 -6.77 13.06
CA LEU A 192 19.45 -7.38 11.92
C LEU A 192 20.90 -7.76 12.28
N SER A 193 21.44 -8.72 11.56
CA SER A 193 22.86 -9.08 11.71
C SER A 193 23.75 -7.96 11.15
N PRO A 194 24.84 -7.55 11.81
CA PRO A 194 25.77 -6.56 11.28
C PRO A 194 26.51 -7.10 10.05
N GLU A 195 27.05 -6.22 9.24
CA GLU A 195 27.79 -6.52 8.00
C GLU A 195 27.12 -7.51 7.04
N THR A 196 25.82 -7.61 7.13
CA THR A 196 25.01 -8.57 6.37
C THR A 196 24.20 -7.86 5.29
N THR A 197 24.23 -8.39 4.06
CA THR A 197 23.44 -7.86 2.96
C THR A 197 22.02 -8.41 3.04
N TYR A 198 21.06 -7.51 3.14
CA TYR A 198 19.63 -7.79 3.05
C TYR A 198 19.06 -7.24 1.76
N CYS A 199 18.17 -8.00 1.14
CA CYS A 199 17.43 -7.58 -0.03
C CYS A 199 15.95 -7.51 0.30
N LEU A 200 15.25 -6.57 -0.30
CA LEU A 200 13.82 -6.41 -0.09
C LEU A 200 13.10 -5.89 -1.34
N LYS A 201 11.81 -6.12 -1.38
CA LYS A 201 10.88 -5.56 -2.36
C LYS A 201 9.60 -5.12 -1.65
N VAL A 202 9.00 -4.03 -2.10
CA VAL A 202 7.85 -3.39 -1.46
C VAL A 202 6.70 -3.28 -2.44
N LYS A 203 5.47 -3.42 -1.99
CA LYS A 203 4.26 -3.10 -2.75
C LYS A 203 3.33 -2.19 -1.95
N ALA A 204 2.59 -1.34 -2.64
CA ALA A 204 1.57 -0.48 -2.05
C ALA A 204 0.20 -1.17 -2.04
N ALA A 205 -0.67 -0.76 -1.13
CA ALA A 205 -2.06 -1.19 -1.07
C ALA A 205 -2.96 -0.04 -0.62
N LEU A 206 -4.19 -0.03 -1.12
CA LEU A 206 -5.29 0.81 -0.67
C LEU A 206 -6.32 -0.08 0.00
N LEU A 207 -6.34 -0.11 1.33
CA LEU A 207 -7.20 -1.00 2.09
C LEU A 207 -8.70 -0.67 1.91
N THR A 208 -9.03 0.61 1.76
CA THR A 208 -10.41 1.08 1.57
C THR A 208 -11.06 0.60 0.28
N SER A 209 -10.27 0.33 -0.75
CA SER A 209 -10.75 -0.14 -2.08
C SER A 209 -10.28 -1.55 -2.43
N TRP A 210 -9.66 -2.28 -1.49
CA TRP A 210 -9.11 -3.63 -1.68
C TRP A 210 -8.14 -3.73 -2.87
N LYS A 211 -7.41 -2.64 -3.14
CA LYS A 211 -6.42 -2.54 -4.22
C LYS A 211 -5.05 -2.92 -3.71
N ILE A 212 -4.40 -3.83 -4.42
CA ILE A 212 -3.03 -4.27 -4.15
C ILE A 212 -2.19 -3.94 -5.38
N GLY A 213 -1.04 -3.29 -5.15
CA GLY A 213 -0.12 -2.90 -6.19
C GLY A 213 0.90 -3.98 -6.57
N VAL A 214 1.72 -3.65 -7.55
CA VAL A 214 2.86 -4.46 -7.97
C VAL A 214 4.06 -4.21 -7.07
N TYR A 215 4.97 -5.19 -6.99
CA TYR A 215 6.21 -5.02 -6.22
C TYR A 215 7.17 -4.04 -6.90
N SER A 216 7.92 -3.29 -6.10
CA SER A 216 9.10 -2.56 -6.53
C SER A 216 10.16 -3.50 -7.11
N PRO A 217 11.14 -2.99 -7.85
CA PRO A 217 12.40 -3.69 -8.05
C PRO A 217 13.00 -4.13 -6.72
N VAL A 218 13.88 -5.14 -6.76
CA VAL A 218 14.60 -5.60 -5.58
C VAL A 218 15.66 -4.57 -5.21
N HIS A 219 15.67 -4.15 -3.97
CA HIS A 219 16.67 -3.25 -3.40
C HIS A 219 17.48 -3.99 -2.35
N CYS A 220 18.80 -3.88 -2.41
CA CYS A 220 19.68 -4.55 -1.46
C CYS A 220 20.57 -3.52 -0.76
N ILE A 221 20.81 -3.74 0.53
CA ILE A 221 21.69 -2.90 1.33
C ILE A 221 22.47 -3.79 2.32
N LYS A 222 23.73 -3.42 2.58
CA LYS A 222 24.55 -4.06 3.60
C LYS A 222 24.41 -3.25 4.89
N THR A 223 24.07 -3.91 6.00
CA THR A 223 24.08 -3.30 7.33
C THR A 223 25.49 -2.89 7.72
N THR A 224 25.61 -1.87 8.55
CA THR A 224 26.90 -1.35 9.02
C THR A 224 27.53 -2.27 10.05
N VAL A 225 28.78 -1.98 10.41
CA VAL A 225 29.48 -2.60 11.53
C VAL A 225 28.73 -2.29 12.83
N GLU A 226 28.81 -3.17 13.79
CA GLU A 226 28.24 -2.93 15.12
C GLU A 226 28.84 -1.65 15.74
N ASN A 227 27.96 -0.75 16.23
CA ASN A 227 28.41 0.44 16.93
C ASN A 227 28.96 0.03 18.31
N GLU A 228 29.99 0.72 18.79
CA GLU A 228 30.56 0.50 20.13
C GLU A 228 29.53 0.71 21.24
N LEU A 229 28.60 1.66 21.05
CA LEU A 229 27.50 1.91 21.98
C LEU A 229 26.17 1.32 21.43
N PRO A 230 25.64 0.25 22.04
CA PRO A 230 24.35 -0.29 21.64
C PRO A 230 23.21 0.69 21.95
N PRO A 231 22.12 0.68 21.18
CA PRO A 231 20.94 1.47 21.49
C PRO A 231 20.26 0.96 22.78
N PRO A 232 19.60 1.83 23.58
CA PRO A 232 18.76 1.41 24.70
C PRO A 232 17.67 0.43 24.29
N GLU A 233 17.38 -0.56 25.14
CA GLU A 233 16.42 -1.64 24.88
C GLU A 233 15.30 -1.65 25.93
N ASN A 234 14.24 -2.45 25.68
CA ASN A 234 13.12 -2.69 26.60
C ASN A 234 12.47 -1.40 27.13
N ILE A 235 12.14 -0.50 26.20
CA ILE A 235 11.57 0.80 26.57
C ILE A 235 10.13 0.62 26.97
N GLU A 236 9.77 1.09 28.16
CA GLU A 236 8.43 1.03 28.71
C GLU A 236 7.97 2.38 29.26
N VAL A 237 6.68 2.69 29.04
CA VAL A 237 6.03 3.89 29.62
C VAL A 237 5.00 3.46 30.66
N SER A 238 5.07 4.07 31.82
CA SER A 238 4.09 3.92 32.89
C SER A 238 3.62 5.29 33.39
N VAL A 239 2.52 5.30 34.13
CA VAL A 239 2.01 6.52 34.78
C VAL A 239 2.21 6.39 36.29
N GLN A 240 2.88 7.35 36.90
CA GLN A 240 3.08 7.44 38.34
C GLN A 240 2.86 8.88 38.82
N ASN A 241 2.03 9.05 39.82
CA ASN A 241 1.76 10.36 40.41
C ASN A 241 1.45 11.49 39.40
N GLN A 242 0.59 11.20 38.43
CA GLN A 242 0.19 12.11 37.34
C GLN A 242 1.34 12.51 36.38
N ASN A 243 2.46 11.78 36.40
CA ASN A 243 3.54 11.94 35.45
C ASN A 243 3.72 10.67 34.62
N TYR A 244 4.24 10.83 33.43
CA TYR A 244 4.75 9.72 32.64
C TYR A 244 6.16 9.37 33.12
N VAL A 245 6.40 8.08 33.29
CA VAL A 245 7.72 7.52 33.62
C VAL A 245 8.13 6.60 32.50
N LEU A 246 9.12 7.02 31.74
CA LEU A 246 9.77 6.24 30.70
C LEU A 246 10.96 5.52 31.29
N LYS A 247 11.07 4.20 31.11
CA LYS A 247 12.18 3.37 31.56
C LYS A 247 12.76 2.59 30.39
N TRP A 248 14.03 2.28 30.48
CA TRP A 248 14.75 1.45 29.50
C TRP A 248 15.89 0.68 30.15
N ASP A 249 16.32 -0.38 29.49
CA ASP A 249 17.50 -1.13 29.91
C ASP A 249 18.75 -0.62 29.20
N TYR A 250 19.86 -0.54 29.95
CA TYR A 250 21.17 -0.22 29.41
C TYR A 250 22.27 -0.80 30.27
N THR A 251 23.31 -1.35 29.62
CA THR A 251 24.36 -2.12 30.31
C THR A 251 25.64 -1.32 30.67
N TYR A 252 25.85 -0.19 29.98
CA TYR A 252 27.05 0.62 30.18
C TYR A 252 26.85 1.68 31.28
N ALA A 253 27.87 1.88 32.12
CA ALA A 253 27.86 2.90 33.15
C ALA A 253 28.29 4.27 32.61
N ASN A 254 28.03 5.33 33.38
CA ASN A 254 28.42 6.72 33.08
C ASN A 254 27.87 7.27 31.74
N MET A 255 26.69 6.85 31.35
CA MET A 255 26.03 7.28 30.15
C MET A 255 25.04 8.42 30.42
N THR A 256 24.80 9.22 29.41
CA THR A 256 23.70 10.18 29.35
C THR A 256 22.69 9.74 28.29
N PHE A 257 21.44 10.05 28.51
CA PHE A 257 20.35 9.66 27.61
C PHE A 257 19.54 10.87 27.20
N GLN A 258 19.02 10.80 25.97
CA GLN A 258 18.04 11.76 25.45
C GLN A 258 16.84 11.03 24.88
N VAL A 259 15.67 11.62 25.08
CA VAL A 259 14.39 11.06 24.65
C VAL A 259 13.75 11.98 23.62
N GLN A 260 13.28 11.40 22.54
CA GLN A 260 12.53 12.11 21.52
C GLN A 260 11.15 11.49 21.29
N TRP A 261 10.25 12.32 20.82
CA TRP A 261 8.89 11.94 20.47
C TRP A 261 8.47 12.44 19.10
N LEU A 262 7.53 11.73 18.50
CA LEU A 262 6.89 12.08 17.24
C LEU A 262 5.41 11.72 17.32
N HIS A 263 4.52 12.60 16.88
CA HIS A 263 3.10 12.26 16.76
C HIS A 263 2.90 11.22 15.66
N ALA A 264 2.23 10.10 15.97
CA ALA A 264 2.12 8.96 15.03
C ALA A 264 1.41 9.32 13.72
N PHE A 265 0.51 10.30 13.72
CA PHE A 265 -0.11 10.82 12.50
C PHE A 265 0.90 11.37 11.49
N LEU A 266 1.94 12.05 11.97
CA LEU A 266 3.00 12.59 11.10
C LEU A 266 3.79 11.48 10.38
N LYS A 267 3.87 10.29 10.96
CA LYS A 267 4.50 9.14 10.32
C LYS A 267 3.65 8.56 9.18
N ARG A 268 2.33 8.68 9.27
CA ARG A 268 1.39 8.22 8.24
C ARG A 268 1.30 9.15 7.04
N ASN A 269 1.34 10.46 7.29
CA ASN A 269 1.17 11.50 6.29
C ASN A 269 2.41 12.39 6.25
N PRO A 270 3.47 11.96 5.56
CA PRO A 270 4.64 12.78 5.34
C PRO A 270 4.29 13.87 4.31
N GLY A 271 3.72 14.97 4.77
CA GLY A 271 3.67 16.20 3.99
C GLY A 271 5.09 16.71 3.70
N ASN A 272 5.26 17.77 2.92
CA ASN A 272 6.55 18.42 2.62
C ASN A 272 7.35 18.89 3.85
N HIS A 273 6.88 18.59 5.06
CA HIS A 273 7.54 18.92 6.30
C HIS A 273 8.22 17.67 6.84
N LEU A 274 9.53 17.66 6.73
CA LEU A 274 10.44 16.73 7.38
C LEU A 274 9.90 16.32 8.76
N TYR A 275 9.80 15.02 8.99
CA TYR A 275 9.59 14.44 10.31
C TYR A 275 10.56 15.02 11.30
N LYS A 276 10.12 16.01 12.05
CA LYS A 276 10.93 16.52 13.15
C LYS A 276 10.54 15.78 14.40
N TRP A 277 11.39 14.86 14.78
CA TRP A 277 11.39 14.36 16.13
C TRP A 277 11.62 15.53 17.09
N LYS A 278 10.83 15.60 18.12
CA LYS A 278 10.91 16.63 19.13
C LYS A 278 11.52 16.06 20.39
N GLN A 279 12.36 16.85 21.04
CA GLN A 279 12.94 16.52 22.32
C GLN A 279 11.89 16.64 23.43
N ILE A 280 11.97 15.78 24.45
CA ILE A 280 11.26 15.97 25.72
C ILE A 280 12.19 16.77 26.62
N PRO A 281 11.85 18.02 27.01
CA PRO A 281 12.79 18.91 27.73
C PRO A 281 13.36 18.30 29.00
N ASP A 282 12.52 17.65 29.81
CA ASP A 282 12.93 17.02 31.08
C ASP A 282 13.74 15.74 30.90
N CYS A 283 13.92 15.28 29.66
CA CYS A 283 14.60 14.04 29.29
C CYS A 283 15.83 14.27 28.40
N GLU A 284 16.46 15.43 28.55
CA GLU A 284 17.73 15.73 27.91
C GLU A 284 18.89 15.48 28.90
N ASN A 285 19.91 14.77 28.44
CA ASN A 285 21.12 14.45 29.23
C ASN A 285 20.85 13.74 30.57
N VAL A 286 19.84 12.91 30.62
CA VAL A 286 19.49 12.12 31.80
C VAL A 286 20.55 11.09 32.09
N LYS A 287 21.03 10.99 33.35
CA LYS A 287 22.07 10.05 33.78
C LYS A 287 21.53 8.71 34.33
N THR A 288 20.21 8.58 34.38
CA THR A 288 19.53 7.36 34.85
C THR A 288 18.84 6.69 33.70
N THR A 289 18.55 5.40 33.81
CA THR A 289 17.78 4.64 32.83
C THR A 289 16.27 4.86 32.95
N GLN A 290 15.90 6.02 33.44
CA GLN A 290 14.51 6.47 33.47
C GLN A 290 14.41 7.99 33.34
N CYS A 291 13.32 8.45 32.75
CA CYS A 291 12.95 9.85 32.70
C CYS A 291 11.50 10.04 33.13
N VAL A 292 11.27 11.10 33.93
CA VAL A 292 9.93 11.47 34.41
C VAL A 292 9.56 12.80 33.81
N PHE A 293 8.39 12.88 33.16
CA PHE A 293 7.90 14.11 32.56
C PHE A 293 6.38 14.26 32.77
N PRO A 294 5.84 15.49 32.83
CA PRO A 294 4.45 15.71 33.14
C PRO A 294 3.52 15.32 31.99
N GLN A 295 2.27 14.94 32.31
CA GLN A 295 1.30 14.50 31.32
C GLN A 295 0.91 15.59 30.31
N ASN A 296 1.02 16.87 30.68
CA ASN A 296 0.69 17.99 29.81
C ASN A 296 1.68 18.24 28.65
N VAL A 297 2.79 17.49 28.59
CA VAL A 297 3.71 17.50 27.44
C VAL A 297 3.02 17.04 26.18
N PHE A 298 2.07 16.13 26.30
CA PHE A 298 1.33 15.57 25.19
C PHE A 298 -0.15 16.00 25.23
N GLN A 299 -0.68 16.30 24.05
CA GLN A 299 -2.12 16.34 23.84
C GLN A 299 -2.67 14.91 23.72
N LYS A 300 -4.00 14.75 23.67
CA LYS A 300 -4.60 13.44 23.37
C LYS A 300 -4.15 12.92 22.02
N GLY A 301 -3.72 11.68 21.98
CA GLY A 301 -3.30 11.03 20.74
C GLY A 301 -2.24 9.96 20.91
N ILE A 302 -1.81 9.44 19.76
CA ILE A 302 -0.79 8.39 19.68
C ILE A 302 0.54 9.00 19.31
N TYR A 303 1.57 8.66 20.07
CA TYR A 303 2.95 9.14 19.90
C TYR A 303 3.90 7.98 19.73
N LEU A 304 5.04 8.26 19.13
CA LEU A 304 6.19 7.38 19.06
C LEU A 304 7.28 7.99 19.95
N LEU A 305 7.94 7.17 20.73
CA LEU A 305 9.04 7.55 21.60
C LEU A 305 10.29 6.74 21.24
N ARG A 306 11.45 7.34 21.38
CA ARG A 306 12.76 6.70 21.20
C ARG A 306 13.80 7.30 22.13
N VAL A 307 14.79 6.50 22.48
CA VAL A 307 15.87 6.87 23.41
C VAL A 307 17.22 6.67 22.72
N GLN A 308 18.18 7.56 23.01
CA GLN A 308 19.56 7.45 22.54
C GLN A 308 20.50 7.59 23.74
N ALA A 309 21.56 6.81 23.76
CA ALA A 309 22.64 6.88 24.78
C ALA A 309 23.85 7.64 24.23
N SER A 310 24.61 8.31 25.12
CA SER A 310 25.88 8.98 24.81
C SER A 310 26.85 8.88 25.97
N ASP A 311 28.13 8.67 25.67
CA ASP A 311 29.23 8.75 26.64
C ASP A 311 29.91 10.14 26.66
N GLY A 312 29.37 11.08 25.86
CA GLY A 312 29.89 12.42 25.66
C GLY A 312 30.74 12.57 24.39
N ASN A 313 31.43 11.55 23.94
CA ASN A 313 32.20 11.53 22.71
C ASN A 313 31.47 10.82 21.59
N ASN A 314 30.82 9.72 21.92
CA ASN A 314 30.10 8.87 21.01
C ASN A 314 28.59 8.85 21.36
N THR A 315 27.77 8.61 20.37
CA THR A 315 26.32 8.39 20.55
C THR A 315 25.92 7.06 19.97
N SER A 316 25.04 6.36 20.68
CA SER A 316 24.42 5.15 20.13
C SER A 316 23.48 5.52 18.97
N PHE A 317 23.05 4.52 18.21
CA PHE A 317 21.83 4.70 17.40
C PHE A 317 20.60 4.89 18.31
N TRP A 318 19.53 5.40 17.74
CA TRP A 318 18.24 5.48 18.43
C TRP A 318 17.70 4.09 18.69
N SER A 319 17.07 3.90 19.82
CA SER A 319 16.34 2.69 20.17
C SER A 319 15.22 2.35 19.19
N GLU A 320 14.66 1.17 19.33
CA GLU A 320 13.38 0.84 18.74
C GLU A 320 12.31 1.86 19.15
N GLU A 321 11.44 2.24 18.19
CA GLU A 321 10.36 3.18 18.44
C GLU A 321 9.23 2.47 19.18
N ILE A 322 8.84 2.94 20.35
CA ILE A 322 7.66 2.43 21.04
C ILE A 322 6.44 3.29 20.76
N LYS A 323 5.29 2.65 20.63
CA LYS A 323 4.01 3.31 20.48
C LYS A 323 3.43 3.63 21.84
N PHE A 324 3.05 4.87 22.04
CA PHE A 324 2.51 5.40 23.28
C PHE A 324 1.17 6.07 23.01
N ASP A 325 0.11 5.61 23.67
CA ASP A 325 -1.23 6.17 23.55
C ASP A 325 -1.59 6.88 24.86
N THR A 326 -1.73 8.21 24.78
CA THR A 326 -2.01 9.04 25.96
C THR A 326 -3.39 8.75 26.57
N GLU A 327 -4.35 8.26 25.78
CA GLU A 327 -5.69 7.95 26.29
C GLU A 327 -5.70 6.62 27.05
N ILE A 328 -5.00 5.62 26.55
CA ILE A 328 -4.93 4.31 27.21
C ILE A 328 -4.13 4.39 28.53
N GLN A 329 -3.06 5.17 28.56
CA GLN A 329 -2.17 5.24 29.72
C GLN A 329 -2.53 6.31 30.74
N ALA A 330 -3.32 7.32 30.34
CA ALA A 330 -3.86 8.32 31.29
C ALA A 330 -4.89 7.73 32.29
N PHE A 331 -5.22 6.49 32.15
CA PHE A 331 -6.47 5.91 32.65
C PHE A 331 -6.42 5.26 34.01
N LEU A 332 -5.31 5.15 34.68
CA LEU A 332 -5.27 4.31 35.86
C LEU A 332 -5.06 5.09 37.17
N LEU A 333 -5.87 6.14 37.37
CA LEU A 333 -6.12 6.55 38.75
C LEU A 333 -6.98 5.46 39.43
N PRO A 334 -6.65 5.07 40.67
CA PRO A 334 -7.45 4.07 41.36
C PRO A 334 -8.89 4.58 41.53
N PRO A 335 -9.89 3.71 41.34
CA PRO A 335 -11.28 4.08 41.57
C PRO A 335 -11.50 4.47 43.03
N VAL A 336 -12.37 5.46 43.27
CA VAL A 336 -12.82 5.77 44.63
C VAL A 336 -13.90 4.77 45.00
N PHE A 337 -13.72 4.09 46.11
CA PHE A 337 -14.75 3.19 46.62
C PHE A 337 -15.14 3.46 48.06
N ASN A 338 -16.37 3.12 48.36
CA ASN A 338 -16.91 3.19 49.73
C ASN A 338 -17.59 1.86 50.06
N ILE A 339 -17.38 1.39 51.28
CA ILE A 339 -17.96 0.12 51.77
C ILE A 339 -18.93 0.44 52.87
N ARG A 340 -20.16 -0.06 52.76
CA ARG A 340 -21.17 -0.06 53.85
C ARG A 340 -21.43 -1.50 54.25
N SER A 341 -21.27 -1.75 55.55
CA SER A 341 -21.60 -3.04 56.15
C SER A 341 -23.06 -3.06 56.53
N LEU A 342 -23.72 -4.17 56.20
CA LEU A 342 -25.06 -4.54 56.66
C LEU A 342 -24.91 -5.86 57.46
N SER A 343 -25.98 -6.30 58.14
CA SER A 343 -25.92 -7.45 59.03
C SER A 343 -25.28 -8.71 58.40
N ASP A 344 -25.57 -9.01 57.14
CA ASP A 344 -25.12 -10.24 56.47
C ASP A 344 -24.41 -9.99 55.12
N SER A 345 -24.10 -8.72 54.78
CA SER A 345 -23.51 -8.34 53.52
C SER A 345 -22.80 -7.02 53.60
N PHE A 346 -21.95 -6.72 52.61
CA PHE A 346 -21.47 -5.36 52.42
C PHE A 346 -21.75 -4.88 51.00
N HIS A 347 -22.09 -3.63 50.94
CA HIS A 347 -22.30 -2.93 49.71
C HIS A 347 -21.06 -2.11 49.37
N ILE A 348 -20.48 -2.39 48.20
CA ILE A 348 -19.32 -1.69 47.67
C ILE A 348 -19.81 -0.70 46.60
N TYR A 349 -19.64 0.57 46.86
CA TYR A 349 -19.93 1.64 45.90
C TYR A 349 -18.61 2.04 45.24
N ILE A 350 -18.54 1.90 43.93
CA ILE A 350 -17.35 2.25 43.13
C ILE A 350 -17.69 3.47 42.32
N GLY A 351 -16.92 4.54 42.51
CA GLY A 351 -16.99 5.75 41.71
C GLY A 351 -15.83 5.86 40.73
N ALA A 352 -16.07 6.45 39.56
CA ALA A 352 -15.01 6.78 38.65
C ALA A 352 -13.93 7.65 39.31
N PRO A 353 -12.65 7.49 38.95
CA PRO A 353 -11.59 8.33 39.49
C PRO A 353 -11.89 9.80 39.23
N LYS A 354 -11.80 10.64 40.28
CA LYS A 354 -11.95 12.09 40.14
C LYS A 354 -10.59 12.69 39.79
N GLN A 355 -10.48 13.32 38.63
CA GLN A 355 -9.36 14.19 38.35
C GLN A 355 -9.53 15.56 39.01
N SER A 356 -8.44 16.10 39.54
CA SER A 356 -8.34 17.48 40.00
C SER A 356 -8.24 18.40 38.76
N GLY A 357 -9.38 18.83 38.25
CA GLY A 357 -9.50 19.68 37.08
C GLY A 357 -10.76 19.36 36.27
N ASN A 358 -11.48 20.39 35.86
CA ASN A 358 -12.85 20.36 35.35
C ASN A 358 -13.12 19.65 34.02
N THR A 359 -12.36 18.62 33.60
CA THR A 359 -12.68 17.86 32.40
C THR A 359 -12.74 16.36 32.71
N PRO A 360 -13.89 15.70 32.51
CA PRO A 360 -13.98 14.24 32.60
C PRO A 360 -13.25 13.64 31.38
N VAL A 361 -12.13 12.99 31.62
CA VAL A 361 -11.32 12.35 30.58
C VAL A 361 -11.96 11.06 30.07
N ILE A 362 -13.06 10.59 30.67
CA ILE A 362 -13.63 9.28 30.39
C ILE A 362 -15.15 9.41 30.20
N GLN A 363 -15.57 10.06 29.14
CA GLN A 363 -16.99 10.04 28.81
C GLN A 363 -17.40 8.97 27.80
N ASP A 364 -16.45 8.36 27.11
CA ASP A 364 -16.74 7.52 25.93
C ASP A 364 -16.44 6.02 26.08
N TYR A 365 -15.87 5.58 27.22
CA TYR A 365 -15.57 4.15 27.39
C TYR A 365 -16.22 3.56 28.64
N PRO A 366 -16.93 2.43 28.55
CA PRO A 366 -17.45 1.73 29.71
C PRO A 366 -16.30 1.18 30.55
N LEU A 367 -16.24 1.60 31.82
CA LEU A 367 -15.25 1.08 32.77
C LEU A 367 -15.73 -0.25 33.34
N ILE A 368 -14.86 -1.22 33.30
CA ILE A 368 -15.08 -2.53 33.92
C ILE A 368 -14.20 -2.63 35.16
N TYR A 369 -14.81 -2.85 36.31
CA TYR A 369 -14.11 -2.99 37.57
C TYR A 369 -13.96 -4.45 37.97
N GLU A 370 -12.75 -4.82 38.40
CA GLU A 370 -12.49 -6.12 39.02
C GLU A 370 -12.32 -5.91 40.54
N ILE A 371 -13.13 -6.60 41.36
CA ILE A 371 -13.05 -6.59 42.81
C ILE A 371 -12.41 -7.88 43.27
N ILE A 372 -11.34 -7.74 44.03
CA ILE A 372 -10.68 -8.88 44.70
C ILE A 372 -10.86 -8.68 46.20
N PHE A 373 -11.45 -9.62 46.90
CA PHE A 373 -11.65 -9.58 48.33
C PHE A 373 -11.32 -10.92 49.02
N TRP A 374 -10.87 -10.86 50.22
CA TRP A 374 -10.48 -12.02 51.01
C TRP A 374 -10.71 -11.77 52.49
N GLU A 375 -10.81 -12.83 53.28
CA GLU A 375 -10.86 -12.77 54.76
C GLU A 375 -9.44 -12.45 55.29
N ASN A 376 -9.37 -11.63 56.33
CA ASN A 376 -8.09 -11.26 56.96
C ASN A 376 -7.54 -12.39 57.86
N THR A 377 -7.43 -13.62 57.29
CA THR A 377 -6.89 -14.79 57.95
C THR A 377 -5.68 -15.31 57.16
N SER A 378 -4.78 -15.99 57.85
CA SER A 378 -3.49 -16.41 57.24
C SER A 378 -3.59 -17.40 56.07
N ASN A 379 -4.77 -18.01 55.82
CA ASN A 379 -5.02 -18.98 54.76
C ASN A 379 -6.24 -18.64 53.90
N ALA A 380 -6.60 -17.37 53.80
CA ALA A 380 -7.82 -16.96 53.10
C ALA A 380 -7.69 -17.06 51.57
N GLU A 381 -8.63 -17.71 50.93
CA GLU A 381 -8.75 -17.79 49.49
C GLU A 381 -9.24 -16.43 48.90
N ARG A 382 -8.55 -15.94 47.86
CA ARG A 382 -8.94 -14.69 47.20
C ARG A 382 -10.11 -14.91 46.25
N LYS A 383 -11.22 -14.25 46.50
CA LYS A 383 -12.41 -14.28 45.65
C LYS A 383 -12.41 -13.09 44.65
N LYS A 384 -12.73 -13.35 43.38
CA LYS A 384 -12.78 -12.34 42.33
C LYS A 384 -14.20 -12.17 41.81
N LYS A 385 -14.61 -10.93 41.59
CA LYS A 385 -15.87 -10.58 40.95
C LYS A 385 -15.63 -9.44 39.92
N LYS A 386 -16.05 -9.66 38.67
CA LYS A 386 -16.07 -8.62 37.63
C LYS A 386 -17.48 -8.03 37.50
N LYS A 387 -17.56 -6.73 37.33
CA LYS A 387 -18.82 -6.04 37.06
C LYS A 387 -18.57 -4.88 36.08
#